data_fc7864805dd293a25214760969d33485
#
_entry.id   fc7864805dd293a25214760969d33485
#
_cell.length_a   1.000
_cell.length_b   1.000
_cell.length_c   1.000
_cell.angle_alpha   90.00
_cell.angle_beta   90.00
_cell.angle_gamma   90.00
#
_symmetry.space_group_name_H-M   'P 1'
#
loop_
_entity.id
_entity.type
_entity.pdbx_description
1 polymer ?
#
loop_
_entity_poly.entity_id
_entity_poly.type
_entity_poly.pdbx_seq_one_letter_code
_entity_poly.pdbx_strand_id
1 'polypeptide(L)'
;MRDLRGTLTLVVFLDPECFDSCPLLANQLATAIRGLGSAPGAVSILAIDVNPVFNKVADVRTFTKEHGLDSLVGWHFVTGTTAQVGSVLAAFGEGVSVPDVGMIGHPQSVYLFGRAGQELGVLNDTANDNLTDGYVALITAELRRHL
;
A
#
# COMPACT_ATOMS: atom_id res chain seq x y z
N MET A 1 9.53 -9.09 -1.89
CA MET A 1 10.58 -8.16 -1.41
C MET A 1 11.93 -8.32 -2.12
N ARG A 2 12.41 -9.54 -2.46
CA ARG A 2 13.73 -9.68 -3.15
C ARG A 2 13.77 -8.95 -4.49
N ASP A 3 12.69 -9.02 -5.24
CA ASP A 3 12.58 -8.42 -6.59
C ASP A 3 12.39 -6.89 -6.57
N LEU A 4 12.16 -6.31 -5.39
CA LEU A 4 12.01 -4.86 -5.18
C LEU A 4 13.29 -4.21 -4.61
N ARG A 5 14.36 -4.97 -4.46
CA ARG A 5 15.65 -4.40 -4.06
C ARG A 5 16.17 -3.44 -5.14
N GLY A 6 16.74 -2.35 -4.68
CA GLY A 6 17.19 -1.27 -5.56
C GLY A 6 16.21 -0.11 -5.68
N THR A 7 14.94 -0.31 -5.25
CA THR A 7 13.92 0.76 -5.18
C THR A 7 13.56 1.07 -3.73
N LEU A 8 13.11 2.27 -3.46
CA LEU A 8 12.33 2.54 -2.23
C LEU A 8 10.99 1.82 -2.37
N THR A 9 10.54 1.17 -1.32
CA THR A 9 9.28 0.41 -1.38
C THR A 9 8.34 0.84 -0.27
N LEU A 10 7.15 1.27 -0.64
CA LEU A 10 6.03 1.46 0.28
C LEU A 10 5.21 0.17 0.33
N VAL A 11 5.04 -0.40 1.52
CA VAL A 11 4.20 -1.58 1.73
C VAL A 11 2.92 -1.15 2.43
N VAL A 12 1.78 -1.54 1.87
CA VAL A 12 0.44 -1.25 2.40
C VAL A 12 -0.45 -2.48 2.34
N PHE A 13 -1.44 -2.50 3.20
CA PHE A 13 -2.46 -3.53 3.27
C PHE A 13 -3.77 -2.97 2.77
N LEU A 14 -4.35 -3.59 1.75
CA LEU A 14 -5.57 -3.11 1.10
C LEU A 14 -6.58 -4.26 0.93
N ASP A 15 -7.84 -3.91 0.95
CA ASP A 15 -8.94 -4.79 0.57
C ASP A 15 -9.45 -4.37 -0.82
N PRO A 16 -9.43 -5.26 -1.84
CA PRO A 16 -9.88 -4.93 -3.19
C PRO A 16 -11.38 -4.61 -3.28
N GLU A 17 -12.18 -5.00 -2.29
CA GLU A 17 -13.62 -4.69 -2.22
C GLU A 17 -13.93 -3.44 -1.40
N CYS A 18 -12.92 -2.81 -0.82
CA CYS A 18 -13.08 -1.57 -0.08
C CYS A 18 -13.37 -0.41 -1.05
N PHE A 19 -14.40 0.37 -0.75
CA PHE A 19 -14.86 1.46 -1.62
C PHE A 19 -14.59 2.87 -1.05
N ASP A 20 -13.93 2.99 0.08
CA ASP A 20 -13.65 4.28 0.73
C ASP A 20 -12.15 4.49 1.03
N SER A 21 -11.63 3.96 2.12
CA SER A 21 -10.29 4.25 2.62
C SER A 21 -9.17 3.64 1.77
N CYS A 22 -9.35 2.43 1.24
CA CYS A 22 -8.32 1.78 0.43
C CYS A 22 -8.04 2.48 -0.90
N PRO A 23 -9.07 2.84 -1.71
CA PRO A 23 -8.83 3.63 -2.92
C PRO A 23 -8.26 5.01 -2.60
N LEU A 24 -8.68 5.63 -1.51
CA LEU A 24 -8.15 6.93 -1.08
C LEU A 24 -6.65 6.82 -0.79
N LEU A 25 -6.25 5.88 0.07
CA LEU A 25 -4.84 5.65 0.39
C LEU A 25 -4.01 5.33 -0.87
N ALA A 26 -4.48 4.43 -1.72
CA ALA A 26 -3.80 4.09 -2.96
C ALA A 26 -3.57 5.30 -3.87
N ASN A 27 -4.59 6.17 -3.99
CA ASN A 27 -4.49 7.40 -4.78
C ASN A 27 -3.57 8.45 -4.13
N GLN A 28 -3.54 8.55 -2.81
CA GLN A 28 -2.61 9.43 -2.09
C GLN A 28 -1.16 9.01 -2.33
N LEU A 29 -0.86 7.71 -2.22
CA LEU A 29 0.46 7.16 -2.52
C LEU A 29 0.86 7.40 -3.98
N ALA A 30 -0.04 7.16 -4.92
CA ALA A 30 0.20 7.41 -6.34
C ALA A 30 0.47 8.90 -6.62
N THR A 31 -0.28 9.79 -5.96
CA THR A 31 -0.10 11.24 -6.09
C THR A 31 1.24 11.68 -5.53
N ALA A 32 1.64 11.16 -4.36
CA ALA A 32 2.93 11.45 -3.76
C ALA A 32 4.08 11.04 -4.69
N ILE A 33 4.03 9.83 -5.26
CA ILE A 33 5.06 9.32 -6.18
C ILE A 33 5.12 10.16 -7.47
N ARG A 34 3.98 10.49 -8.07
CA ARG A 34 3.94 11.35 -9.27
C ARG A 34 4.51 12.74 -9.00
N GLY A 35 4.29 13.27 -7.78
CA GLY A 35 4.79 14.57 -7.34
C GLY A 35 6.29 14.62 -7.02
N LEU A 36 6.98 13.48 -6.97
CA LEU A 36 8.42 13.45 -6.70
C LEU A 36 9.27 13.99 -7.85
N GLY A 37 8.80 13.85 -9.09
CA GLY A 37 9.59 14.19 -10.26
C GLY A 37 10.82 13.30 -10.46
N SER A 38 10.92 12.19 -9.70
CA SER A 38 12.01 11.22 -9.81
C SER A 38 11.83 10.31 -11.02
N ALA A 39 12.90 9.56 -11.36
CA ALA A 39 12.83 8.58 -12.44
C ALA A 39 11.71 7.57 -12.20
N PRO A 40 10.94 7.20 -13.23
CA PRO A 40 9.92 6.16 -13.12
C PRO A 40 10.49 4.87 -12.52
N GLY A 41 9.82 4.31 -11.53
CA GLY A 41 10.27 3.09 -10.85
C GLY A 41 11.32 3.29 -9.76
N ALA A 42 11.71 4.52 -9.42
CA ALA A 42 12.57 4.79 -8.27
C ALA A 42 11.89 4.44 -6.93
N VAL A 43 10.56 4.49 -6.91
CA VAL A 43 9.71 4.09 -5.78
C VAL A 43 8.71 3.04 -6.27
N SER A 44 8.54 1.99 -5.50
CA SER A 44 7.52 0.96 -5.71
C SER A 44 6.48 0.99 -4.60
N ILE A 45 5.24 0.65 -4.94
CA ILE A 45 4.19 0.35 -3.97
C ILE A 45 3.92 -1.15 -4.04
N LEU A 46 4.04 -1.83 -2.91
CA LEU A 46 3.61 -3.21 -2.73
C LEU A 46 2.33 -3.20 -1.89
N ALA A 47 1.20 -3.23 -2.56
CA ALA A 47 -0.09 -3.44 -1.93
C ALA A 47 -0.30 -4.94 -1.70
N ILE A 48 -0.72 -5.32 -0.50
CA ILE A 48 -0.97 -6.70 -0.08
C ILE A 48 -2.46 -6.82 0.21
N ASP A 49 -3.11 -7.71 -0.51
CA ASP A 49 -4.52 -8.01 -0.33
C ASP A 49 -4.76 -8.71 1.01
N VAL A 50 -5.67 -8.18 1.79
CA VAL A 50 -6.04 -8.71 3.11
C VAL A 50 -7.41 -9.38 3.13
N ASN A 51 -8.12 -9.39 2.00
CA ASN A 51 -9.46 -9.97 1.94
C ASN A 51 -9.38 -11.49 1.78
N PRO A 52 -9.93 -12.29 2.73
CA PRO A 52 -9.86 -13.75 2.65
C PRO A 52 -10.84 -14.36 1.63
N VAL A 53 -11.78 -13.57 1.12
CA VAL A 53 -12.82 -14.01 0.18
C VAL A 53 -12.51 -13.56 -1.24
N PHE A 54 -12.20 -12.27 -1.42
CA PHE A 54 -11.85 -11.68 -2.70
C PHE A 54 -10.32 -11.64 -2.86
N ASN A 55 -9.73 -12.81 -2.91
CA ASN A 55 -8.26 -13.01 -2.90
C ASN A 55 -7.71 -13.59 -4.21
N LYS A 56 -8.40 -13.36 -5.31
CA LYS A 56 -7.94 -13.81 -6.63
C LYS A 56 -7.19 -12.70 -7.34
N VAL A 57 -6.32 -13.09 -8.25
CA VAL A 57 -5.61 -12.13 -9.13
C VAL A 57 -6.58 -11.23 -9.90
N ALA A 58 -7.78 -11.74 -10.23
CA ALA A 58 -8.81 -10.95 -10.90
C ALA A 58 -9.28 -9.78 -10.01
N ASP A 59 -9.46 -10.01 -8.72
CA ASP A 59 -9.98 -9.00 -7.77
C ASP A 59 -9.00 -7.82 -7.64
N VAL A 60 -7.73 -8.10 -7.35
CA VAL A 60 -6.69 -7.06 -7.25
C VAL A 60 -6.43 -6.35 -8.59
N ARG A 61 -6.63 -7.05 -9.71
CA ARG A 61 -6.52 -6.45 -11.05
C ARG A 61 -7.69 -5.51 -11.34
N THR A 62 -8.89 -5.87 -10.93
CA THR A 62 -10.09 -5.02 -11.05
C THR A 62 -9.88 -3.73 -10.26
N PHE A 63 -9.54 -3.81 -8.99
CA PHE A 63 -9.21 -2.65 -8.16
C PHE A 63 -8.16 -1.75 -8.82
N THR A 64 -7.07 -2.34 -9.29
CA THR A 64 -5.97 -1.60 -9.94
C THR A 64 -6.45 -0.77 -11.14
N LYS A 65 -7.29 -1.38 -12.00
CA LYS A 65 -7.84 -0.71 -13.19
C LYS A 65 -8.86 0.37 -12.84
N GLU A 66 -9.79 0.07 -11.94
CA GLU A 66 -10.87 0.99 -11.56
C GLU A 66 -10.32 2.29 -10.93
N HIS A 67 -9.15 2.19 -10.29
CA HIS A 67 -8.51 3.34 -9.67
C HIS A 67 -7.34 3.93 -10.48
N GLY A 68 -7.16 3.50 -11.75
CA GLY A 68 -6.14 4.05 -12.66
C GLY A 68 -4.69 3.84 -12.19
N LEU A 69 -4.46 2.80 -11.39
CA LEU A 69 -3.16 2.50 -10.80
C LEU A 69 -2.27 1.66 -11.73
N ASP A 70 -2.85 1.07 -12.77
CA ASP A 70 -2.15 0.33 -13.82
C ASP A 70 -1.19 1.20 -14.62
N SER A 71 -1.40 2.51 -14.64
CA SER A 71 -0.50 3.49 -15.26
C SER A 71 0.70 3.88 -14.37
N LEU A 72 0.70 3.50 -13.09
CA LEU A 72 1.77 3.85 -12.17
C LEU A 72 2.89 2.82 -12.23
N VAL A 73 4.04 3.24 -12.76
CA VAL A 73 5.25 2.41 -12.75
C VAL A 73 5.64 2.11 -11.30
N GLY A 74 5.80 0.84 -10.99
CA GLY A 74 6.12 0.39 -9.63
C GLY A 74 4.91 0.06 -8.75
N TRP A 75 3.69 0.09 -9.28
CA TRP A 75 2.51 -0.42 -8.60
C TRP A 75 2.45 -1.94 -8.69
N HIS A 76 2.36 -2.60 -7.53
CA HIS A 76 2.20 -4.04 -7.39
C HIS A 76 1.10 -4.32 -6.37
N PHE A 77 -0.01 -4.89 -6.80
CA PHE A 77 -1.04 -5.38 -5.89
C PHE A 77 -1.02 -6.90 -5.92
N VAL A 78 -0.59 -7.49 -4.83
CA VAL A 78 -0.40 -8.93 -4.70
C VAL A 78 -1.45 -9.54 -3.80
N THR A 79 -1.79 -10.79 -4.09
CA THR A 79 -2.72 -11.61 -3.31
C THR A 79 -2.12 -12.98 -3.02
N GLY A 80 -2.76 -13.74 -2.15
CA GLY A 80 -2.33 -15.08 -1.78
C GLY A 80 -3.41 -15.84 -1.04
N THR A 81 -3.07 -17.04 -0.59
CA THR A 81 -3.96 -17.78 0.31
C THR A 81 -4.09 -17.08 1.65
N THR A 82 -5.18 -17.30 2.36
CA THR A 82 -5.38 -16.76 3.71
C THR A 82 -4.20 -17.06 4.65
N ALA A 83 -3.61 -18.25 4.54
CA ALA A 83 -2.44 -18.63 5.34
C ALA A 83 -1.19 -17.81 4.96
N GLN A 84 -0.96 -17.54 3.67
CA GLN A 84 0.16 -16.73 3.21
C GLN A 84 0.00 -15.28 3.67
N VAL A 85 -1.18 -14.71 3.48
CA VAL A 85 -1.48 -13.34 3.93
C VAL A 85 -1.38 -13.23 5.44
N GLY A 86 -1.93 -14.20 6.19
CA GLY A 86 -1.81 -14.25 7.66
C GLY A 86 -0.36 -14.28 8.14
N SER A 87 0.52 -15.02 7.46
CA SER A 87 1.94 -15.06 7.79
C SER A 87 2.63 -13.72 7.54
N VAL A 88 2.25 -13.01 6.47
CA VAL A 88 2.77 -11.67 6.19
C VAL A 88 2.29 -10.67 7.23
N LEU A 89 1.00 -10.64 7.53
CA LEU A 89 0.43 -9.77 8.57
C LEU A 89 1.14 -9.97 9.92
N ALA A 90 1.31 -11.22 10.34
CA ALA A 90 2.02 -11.53 11.58
C ALA A 90 3.48 -11.00 11.58
N ALA A 91 4.17 -11.07 10.43
CA ALA A 91 5.53 -10.54 10.30
C ALA A 91 5.60 -9.00 10.42
N PHE A 92 4.51 -8.30 10.10
CA PHE A 92 4.38 -6.85 10.28
C PHE A 92 3.77 -6.47 11.64
N GLY A 93 3.40 -7.45 12.48
CA GLY A 93 2.70 -7.20 13.74
C GLY A 93 1.27 -6.70 13.53
N GLU A 94 0.69 -6.96 12.38
CA GLU A 94 -0.62 -6.46 11.98
C GLU A 94 -1.70 -7.52 12.10
N GLY A 95 -2.94 -7.07 12.24
CA GLY A 95 -4.12 -7.92 12.31
C GLY A 95 -5.23 -7.46 11.38
N VAL A 96 -6.09 -8.39 11.00
CA VAL A 96 -7.28 -8.13 10.20
C VAL A 96 -8.50 -8.59 10.97
N SER A 97 -9.51 -7.73 11.04
CA SER A 97 -10.82 -8.08 11.59
C SER A 97 -11.79 -8.36 10.44
N VAL A 98 -12.28 -9.59 10.38
CA VAL A 98 -13.26 -10.02 9.38
C VAL A 98 -14.60 -10.16 10.08
N PRO A 99 -15.50 -9.16 9.98
CA PRO A 99 -16.82 -9.25 10.58
C PRO A 99 -17.75 -10.15 9.74
N ASP A 100 -18.80 -10.66 10.37
CA ASP A 100 -19.82 -11.45 9.67
C ASP A 100 -20.56 -10.61 8.61
N VAL A 101 -20.65 -9.30 8.83
CA VAL A 101 -21.28 -8.33 7.93
C VAL A 101 -20.45 -7.04 7.95
N GLY A 102 -20.22 -6.48 6.77
CA GLY A 102 -19.52 -5.20 6.61
C GLY A 102 -18.10 -5.34 6.04
N MET A 103 -17.36 -4.23 6.09
CA MET A 103 -16.02 -4.16 5.56
C MET A 103 -14.98 -4.79 6.50
N ILE A 104 -13.93 -5.31 5.91
CA ILE A 104 -12.77 -5.83 6.64
C ILE A 104 -12.03 -4.68 7.32
N GLY A 105 -11.86 -4.79 8.63
CA GLY A 105 -11.00 -3.87 9.38
C GLY A 105 -9.54 -4.28 9.24
N HIS A 106 -8.72 -3.37 8.73
CA HIS A 106 -7.28 -3.58 8.60
C HIS A 106 -6.52 -2.27 8.83
N PRO A 107 -5.22 -2.36 9.13
CA PRO A 107 -4.40 -1.18 9.35
C PRO A 107 -4.25 -0.33 8.08
N GLN A 108 -4.16 0.98 8.28
CA GLN A 108 -3.86 1.96 7.23
C GLN A 108 -2.38 2.38 7.27
N SER A 109 -1.54 1.60 7.95
CA SER A 109 -0.10 1.86 8.05
C SER A 109 0.60 1.74 6.69
N VAL A 110 1.51 2.67 6.42
CA VAL A 110 2.38 2.65 5.25
C VAL A 110 3.81 2.40 5.73
N TYR A 111 4.34 1.24 5.43
CA TYR A 111 5.69 0.86 5.79
C TYR A 111 6.67 1.28 4.69
N LEU A 112 7.71 2.00 5.06
CA LEU A 112 8.76 2.42 4.13
C LEU A 112 9.99 1.51 4.25
N PHE A 113 10.40 0.94 3.12
CA PHE A 113 11.60 0.12 3.01
C PHE A 113 12.63 0.76 2.09
N GLY A 114 13.87 0.72 2.51
CA GLY A 114 15.01 1.18 1.74
C GLY A 114 15.42 0.21 0.63
N ARG A 115 16.32 0.67 -0.22
CA ARG A 115 16.80 -0.08 -1.41
C ARG A 115 17.48 -1.41 -1.08
N ALA A 116 18.04 -1.55 0.12
CA ALA A 116 18.60 -2.82 0.60
C ALA A 116 17.56 -3.73 1.26
N GLY A 117 16.30 -3.27 1.39
CA GLY A 117 15.20 -4.00 2.00
C GLY A 117 15.10 -3.85 3.52
N GLN A 118 15.82 -2.89 4.10
CA GLN A 118 15.69 -2.52 5.51
C GLN A 118 14.46 -1.64 5.70
N GLU A 119 13.73 -1.83 6.79
CA GLU A 119 12.67 -0.92 7.18
C GLU A 119 13.28 0.42 7.61
N LEU A 120 12.74 1.51 7.08
CA LEU A 120 13.13 2.89 7.38
C LEU A 120 12.15 3.57 8.33
N GLY A 121 10.90 3.14 8.32
CA GLY A 121 9.87 3.67 9.19
C GLY A 121 8.46 3.28 8.78
N VAL A 122 7.51 3.72 9.60
CA VAL A 122 6.07 3.53 9.39
C VAL A 122 5.41 4.90 9.38
N LEU A 123 4.67 5.18 8.33
CA LEU A 123 3.87 6.38 8.19
C LEU A 123 2.43 6.01 8.57
N ASN A 124 1.96 6.52 9.68
CA ASN A 124 0.58 6.37 10.11
C ASN A 124 -0.15 7.69 9.90
N ASP A 125 -1.35 7.60 9.43
CA ASP A 125 -2.27 8.72 9.47
C ASP A 125 -2.76 8.90 10.91
N THR A 126 -1.96 9.58 11.72
CA THR A 126 -2.26 9.85 13.13
C THR A 126 -3.01 11.15 13.35
N ALA A 127 -3.12 11.97 12.32
CA ALA A 127 -3.85 13.23 12.39
C ALA A 127 -5.24 13.04 11.79
N ASN A 128 -6.26 13.37 12.57
CA ASN A 128 -7.66 13.44 12.13
C ASN A 128 -7.91 14.40 10.93
N ASP A 129 -6.85 14.95 10.37
CA ASP A 129 -6.88 15.92 9.27
C ASP A 129 -6.62 15.32 7.90
N ASN A 130 -6.63 14.24 7.87
CA ASN A 130 -6.32 13.02 7.21
C ASN A 130 -6.72 12.82 5.80
N LEU A 131 -7.42 13.34 5.21
CA LEU A 131 -8.00 12.90 3.95
C LEU A 131 -7.46 13.71 2.78
N THR A 132 -6.44 14.52 3.01
CA THR A 132 -6.08 15.55 2.07
C THR A 132 -4.58 15.70 1.85
N ASP A 133 -4.22 16.82 1.30
CA ASP A 133 -2.88 17.24 0.88
C ASP A 133 -1.78 17.05 1.94
N GLY A 134 -2.14 17.05 3.22
CA GLY A 134 -1.21 16.88 4.33
C GLY A 134 -0.53 15.51 4.35
N TYR A 135 -1.29 14.44 4.14
CA TYR A 135 -0.71 13.09 4.13
C TYR A 135 0.12 12.84 2.86
N VAL A 136 -0.34 13.33 1.71
CA VAL A 136 0.46 13.31 0.47
C VAL A 136 1.77 14.07 0.64
N ALA A 137 1.74 15.24 1.29
CA ALA A 137 2.94 16.02 1.57
C ALA A 137 3.90 15.29 2.51
N LEU A 138 3.39 14.63 3.56
CA LEU A 138 4.17 13.83 4.49
C LEU A 138 4.88 12.67 3.77
N ILE A 139 4.14 11.88 2.99
CA ILE A 139 4.69 10.78 2.20
C ILE A 139 5.75 11.31 1.24
N THR A 140 5.46 12.40 0.52
CA THR A 140 6.38 12.99 -0.45
C THR A 140 7.66 13.47 0.24
N ALA A 141 7.57 14.12 1.39
CA ALA A 141 8.72 14.60 2.14
C ALA A 141 9.58 13.43 2.64
N GLU A 142 8.95 12.37 3.13
CA GLU A 142 9.68 11.21 3.62
C GLU A 142 10.39 10.46 2.48
N LEU A 143 9.73 10.27 1.35
CA LEU A 143 10.35 9.66 0.17
C LEU A 143 11.56 10.47 -0.33
N ARG A 144 11.46 11.82 -0.34
CA ARG A 144 12.58 12.70 -0.75
C ARG A 144 13.82 12.58 0.11
N ARG A 145 13.67 12.23 1.39
CA ARG A 145 14.81 12.03 2.30
C ARG A 145 15.66 10.81 1.94
N HIS A 146 15.09 9.86 1.19
CA HIS A 146 15.69 8.57 0.89
C HIS A 146 15.98 8.35 -0.60
N LEU A 147 15.57 9.29 -1.47
CA LEU A 147 15.88 9.27 -2.90
C LEU A 147 17.28 9.84 -3.18
#